data_c17f841dcf8eabefdb2348b4b8803aa5
#
_entry.id   c17f841dcf8eabefdb2348b4b8803aa5
#
_cell.length_a   1.000
_cell.length_b   1.000
_cell.length_c   1.000
_cell.angle_alpha   90.00
_cell.angle_beta   90.00
_cell.angle_gamma   90.00
#
_symmetry.space_group_name_H-M   'P 1'
#
loop_
_entity.id
_entity.type
_entity.pdbx_description
1 polymer ?
#
loop_
_entity_poly.entity_id
_entity_poly.type
_entity_poly.pdbx_seq_one_letter_code
_entity_poly.pdbx_strand_id
1 'polypeptide(L)'
;MSFFENTRRPTGLGGKLMVTMMNIGHRALAGWGLQFLSIAPDAKVLDCGCGGGANIKALLKRCPQGIVNGIDYSEVSVERARKLNQSAIACGRCTVQQGDVSELGFKGAQFDLVTAFETVYFWPGLPRCFGEVFRVLKPGGTFFICNESSGDTDKDDKWTEMIDGMTIYRDVQLKQTLEQSGFHGVQ
;
A
#
# COMPACT_ATOMS: atom_id res chain seq x y z
N MET A 1 0.95 24.95 -2.75
CA MET A 1 0.77 23.49 -2.88
C MET A 1 -0.64 23.26 -3.42
N SER A 2 -0.76 22.67 -4.59
CA SER A 2 -2.07 22.38 -5.20
C SER A 2 -2.85 21.38 -4.31
N PHE A 3 -4.20 21.41 -4.36
CA PHE A 3 -5.02 20.43 -3.64
C PHE A 3 -4.65 18.98 -4.01
N PHE A 4 -4.33 18.75 -5.28
CA PHE A 4 -3.95 17.41 -5.79
C PHE A 4 -2.55 16.94 -5.35
N GLU A 5 -1.63 17.83 -4.96
CA GLU A 5 -0.34 17.44 -4.38
C GLU A 5 -0.51 16.70 -3.03
N ASN A 6 -1.62 16.94 -2.33
CA ASN A 6 -1.98 16.18 -1.13
C ASN A 6 -2.38 14.72 -1.43
N THR A 7 -2.59 14.33 -2.67
CA THR A 7 -2.81 12.93 -3.06
C THR A 7 -1.52 12.13 -2.89
N ARG A 8 -0.40 12.72 -3.30
CA ARG A 8 0.92 12.09 -3.15
C ARG A 8 1.43 12.17 -1.71
N ARG A 9 1.50 13.39 -1.14
CA ARG A 9 2.04 13.62 0.22
C ARG A 9 1.09 14.50 1.03
N PRO A 10 0.09 13.91 1.69
CA PRO A 10 -0.82 14.67 2.52
C PRO A 10 -0.09 15.47 3.61
N THR A 11 -0.36 16.79 3.70
CA THR A 11 0.21 17.66 4.72
C THR A 11 -0.84 18.63 5.26
N GLY A 12 -0.73 19.02 6.52
CA GLY A 12 -1.61 20.00 7.15
C GLY A 12 -3.10 19.64 7.14
N LEU A 13 -3.98 20.65 7.22
CA LEU A 13 -5.43 20.45 7.24
C LEU A 13 -5.99 19.95 5.90
N GLY A 14 -5.45 20.43 4.78
CA GLY A 14 -5.83 19.95 3.44
C GLY A 14 -5.49 18.47 3.25
N GLY A 15 -4.31 18.04 3.73
CA GLY A 15 -3.92 16.63 3.72
C GLY A 15 -4.83 15.74 4.57
N LYS A 16 -5.26 16.21 5.75
CA LYS A 16 -6.22 15.45 6.59
C LYS A 16 -7.56 15.21 5.87
N LEU A 17 -8.05 16.22 5.15
CA LEU A 17 -9.27 16.07 4.34
C LEU A 17 -9.04 15.11 3.18
N MET A 18 -7.93 15.26 2.46
CA MET A 18 -7.58 14.38 1.33
C MET A 18 -7.50 12.91 1.76
N VAL A 19 -6.77 12.58 2.83
CA VAL A 19 -6.69 11.21 3.37
C VAL A 19 -8.07 10.64 3.71
N THR A 20 -8.96 11.49 4.23
CA THR A 20 -10.33 11.05 4.53
C THR A 20 -11.11 10.73 3.25
N MET A 21 -11.00 11.58 2.23
CA MET A 21 -11.65 11.36 0.93
C MET A 21 -11.10 10.12 0.22
N MET A 22 -9.78 9.94 0.24
CA MET A 22 -9.12 8.75 -0.33
C MET A 22 -9.59 7.45 0.35
N ASN A 23 -9.67 7.44 1.68
CA ASN A 23 -10.19 6.29 2.43
C ASN A 23 -11.63 5.90 2.05
N ILE A 24 -12.45 6.89 1.64
CA ILE A 24 -13.84 6.63 1.20
C ILE A 24 -13.84 6.22 -0.28
N GLY A 25 -13.14 6.97 -1.13
CA GLY A 25 -13.13 6.78 -2.59
C GLY A 25 -12.58 5.41 -3.00
N HIS A 26 -11.45 5.01 -2.41
CA HIS A 26 -10.79 3.74 -2.77
C HIS A 26 -11.37 2.51 -2.05
N ARG A 27 -12.41 2.68 -1.21
CA ARG A 27 -12.99 1.57 -0.44
C ARG A 27 -13.60 0.48 -1.33
N ALA A 28 -14.25 0.87 -2.41
CA ALA A 28 -14.86 -0.08 -3.35
C ALA A 28 -13.79 -0.90 -4.07
N LEU A 29 -12.74 -0.24 -4.58
CA LEU A 29 -11.60 -0.86 -5.23
C LEU A 29 -10.86 -1.82 -4.29
N ALA A 30 -10.55 -1.37 -3.07
CA ALA A 30 -9.90 -2.21 -2.09
C ALA A 30 -10.76 -3.43 -1.71
N GLY A 31 -12.08 -3.25 -1.56
CA GLY A 31 -13.03 -4.33 -1.31
C GLY A 31 -13.06 -5.35 -2.44
N TRP A 32 -12.99 -4.89 -3.69
CA TRP A 32 -12.87 -5.73 -4.87
C TRP A 32 -11.53 -6.47 -4.91
N GLY A 33 -10.41 -5.76 -4.79
CA GLY A 33 -9.08 -6.35 -4.82
C GLY A 33 -8.86 -7.41 -3.74
N LEU A 34 -9.36 -7.16 -2.54
CA LEU A 34 -9.25 -8.11 -1.43
C LEU A 34 -10.01 -9.44 -1.66
N GLN A 35 -10.93 -9.52 -2.62
CA GLN A 35 -11.63 -10.78 -2.97
C GLN A 35 -10.70 -11.80 -3.63
N PHE A 36 -9.62 -11.34 -4.26
CA PHE A 36 -8.62 -12.20 -4.90
C PHE A 36 -7.60 -12.78 -3.94
N LEU A 37 -7.62 -12.38 -2.66
CA LEU A 37 -6.67 -12.82 -1.65
C LEU A 37 -7.26 -13.89 -0.73
N SER A 38 -6.57 -15.00 -0.63
CA SER A 38 -6.76 -15.99 0.44
C SER A 38 -5.77 -15.67 1.56
N ILE A 39 -6.26 -15.15 2.67
CA ILE A 39 -5.44 -14.70 3.80
C ILE A 39 -5.63 -15.67 4.97
N ALA A 40 -4.54 -16.30 5.44
CA ALA A 40 -4.59 -17.16 6.60
C ALA A 40 -5.05 -16.40 7.86
N PRO A 41 -5.82 -17.01 8.75
CA PRO A 41 -6.35 -16.34 9.94
C PRO A 41 -5.28 -15.74 10.86
N ASP A 42 -4.08 -16.29 10.86
CA ASP A 42 -2.91 -15.91 11.67
C ASP A 42 -1.82 -15.18 10.86
N ALA A 43 -2.11 -14.79 9.62
CA ALA A 43 -1.15 -14.16 8.71
C ALA A 43 -0.52 -12.89 9.30
N LYS A 44 0.78 -12.72 9.03
CA LYS A 44 1.49 -11.45 9.22
C LYS A 44 1.47 -10.67 7.92
N VAL A 45 0.82 -9.52 7.93
CA VAL A 45 0.59 -8.70 6.74
C VAL A 45 1.30 -7.35 6.88
N LEU A 46 1.85 -6.86 5.77
CA LEU A 46 2.37 -5.49 5.65
C LEU A 46 1.55 -4.75 4.57
N ASP A 47 1.02 -3.58 4.89
CA ASP A 47 0.35 -2.67 3.95
C ASP A 47 1.29 -1.50 3.64
N CYS A 48 1.85 -1.48 2.43
CA CYS A 48 2.80 -0.48 1.97
C CYS A 48 2.08 0.70 1.32
N GLY A 49 2.29 1.91 1.86
CA GLY A 49 1.51 3.09 1.50
C GLY A 49 0.11 3.01 2.09
N CYS A 50 0.02 2.70 3.39
CA CYS A 50 -1.24 2.38 4.05
C CYS A 50 -2.22 3.56 4.17
N GLY A 51 -1.82 4.78 3.79
CA GLY A 51 -2.64 5.97 3.84
C GLY A 51 -3.31 6.17 5.20
N GLY A 52 -4.60 6.44 5.22
CA GLY A 52 -5.38 6.61 6.44
C GLY A 52 -5.77 5.31 7.15
N GLY A 53 -5.24 4.16 6.76
CA GLY A 53 -5.36 2.87 7.44
C GLY A 53 -6.68 2.13 7.22
N ALA A 54 -7.46 2.47 6.20
CA ALA A 54 -8.71 1.79 5.90
C ALA A 54 -8.49 0.33 5.49
N ASN A 55 -7.45 0.07 4.68
CA ASN A 55 -7.07 -1.27 4.24
C ASN A 55 -6.52 -2.10 5.39
N ILE A 56 -5.72 -1.51 6.30
CA ILE A 56 -5.30 -2.16 7.53
C ILE A 56 -6.52 -2.70 8.30
N LYS A 57 -7.56 -1.89 8.48
CA LYS A 57 -8.78 -2.31 9.16
C LYS A 57 -9.50 -3.45 8.44
N ALA A 58 -9.49 -3.47 7.12
CA ALA A 58 -10.08 -4.53 6.31
C ALA A 58 -9.26 -5.85 6.39
N LEU A 59 -7.93 -5.74 6.35
CA LEU A 59 -7.00 -6.86 6.49
C LEU A 59 -7.10 -7.52 7.88
N LEU A 60 -7.16 -6.72 8.96
CA LEU A 60 -7.34 -7.20 10.34
C LEU A 60 -8.60 -8.05 10.55
N LYS A 61 -9.66 -7.79 9.78
CA LYS A 61 -10.88 -8.60 9.80
C LYS A 61 -10.69 -9.96 9.10
N ARG A 62 -9.79 -10.02 8.12
CA ARG A 62 -9.53 -11.22 7.33
C ARG A 62 -8.51 -12.15 8.00
N CYS A 63 -7.61 -11.60 8.83
CA CYS A 63 -6.68 -12.37 9.65
C CYS A 63 -6.96 -12.16 11.15
N PRO A 64 -8.03 -12.71 11.72
CA PRO A 64 -8.49 -12.39 13.09
C PRO A 64 -7.50 -12.78 14.19
N GLN A 65 -6.56 -13.67 13.93
CA GLN A 65 -5.47 -14.08 14.83
C GLN A 65 -4.11 -13.52 14.38
N GLY A 66 -4.06 -12.86 13.22
CA GLY A 66 -2.86 -12.31 12.61
C GLY A 66 -2.52 -10.91 13.08
N ILE A 67 -1.45 -10.38 12.50
CA ILE A 67 -0.92 -9.04 12.76
C ILE A 67 -0.83 -8.29 11.44
N VAL A 68 -1.30 -7.04 11.41
CA VAL A 68 -1.17 -6.15 10.26
C VAL A 68 -0.29 -4.97 10.60
N ASN A 69 0.77 -4.79 9.83
CA ASN A 69 1.66 -3.63 9.92
C ASN A 69 1.34 -2.68 8.76
N GLY A 70 1.37 -1.40 9.00
CA GLY A 70 1.25 -0.37 7.98
C GLY A 70 2.48 0.51 7.93
N ILE A 71 2.90 0.89 6.73
CA ILE A 71 3.94 1.89 6.50
C ILE A 71 3.43 2.95 5.52
N ASP A 72 3.70 4.21 5.83
CA ASP A 72 3.43 5.33 4.94
C ASP A 72 4.49 6.42 5.16
N TYR A 73 4.89 7.12 4.12
CA TYR A 73 5.89 8.18 4.24
C TYR A 73 5.31 9.52 4.74
N SER A 74 3.97 9.67 4.67
CA SER A 74 3.26 10.86 5.18
C SER A 74 2.92 10.69 6.66
N GLU A 75 3.44 11.59 7.50
CA GLU A 75 3.12 11.64 8.92
C GLU A 75 1.61 11.80 9.16
N VAL A 76 0.93 12.64 8.36
CA VAL A 76 -0.53 12.85 8.44
C VAL A 76 -1.30 11.57 8.18
N SER A 77 -0.88 10.76 7.20
CA SER A 77 -1.44 9.44 6.91
C SER A 77 -1.25 8.50 8.10
N VAL A 78 -0.03 8.43 8.62
CA VAL A 78 0.32 7.58 9.78
C VAL A 78 -0.50 7.93 11.02
N GLU A 79 -0.63 9.22 11.37
CA GLU A 79 -1.47 9.66 12.48
C GLU A 79 -2.92 9.23 12.31
N ARG A 80 -3.46 9.41 11.10
CA ARG A 80 -4.83 9.02 10.76
C ARG A 80 -5.02 7.50 10.85
N ALA A 81 -4.08 6.72 10.32
CA ALA A 81 -4.10 5.26 10.35
C ALA A 81 -4.04 4.73 11.79
N ARG A 82 -3.17 5.32 12.63
CA ARG A 82 -3.09 4.98 14.06
C ARG A 82 -4.40 5.26 14.78
N LYS A 83 -5.00 6.42 14.55
CA LYS A 83 -6.31 6.77 15.14
C LYS A 83 -7.41 5.81 14.72
N LEU A 84 -7.46 5.46 13.43
CA LEU A 84 -8.48 4.55 12.90
C LEU A 84 -8.35 3.13 13.46
N ASN A 85 -7.12 2.68 13.71
CA ASN A 85 -6.81 1.31 14.13
C ASN A 85 -6.38 1.22 15.61
N GLN A 86 -6.67 2.24 16.42
CA GLN A 86 -6.19 2.35 17.81
C GLN A 86 -6.50 1.12 18.67
N SER A 87 -7.67 0.50 18.51
CA SER A 87 -8.05 -0.70 19.29
C SER A 87 -7.17 -1.90 18.91
N ALA A 88 -6.87 -2.09 17.63
CA ALA A 88 -5.98 -3.15 17.15
C ALA A 88 -4.52 -2.91 17.58
N ILE A 89 -4.10 -1.65 17.64
CA ILE A 89 -2.78 -1.27 18.16
C ILE A 89 -2.68 -1.57 19.65
N ALA A 90 -3.70 -1.19 20.43
CA ALA A 90 -3.72 -1.41 21.87
C ALA A 90 -3.67 -2.91 22.26
N CYS A 91 -4.24 -3.79 21.43
CA CYS A 91 -4.16 -5.24 21.67
C CYS A 91 -2.99 -5.94 20.96
N GLY A 92 -2.03 -5.18 20.41
CA GLY A 92 -0.81 -5.71 19.79
C GLY A 92 -1.01 -6.36 18.42
N ARG A 93 -2.17 -6.19 17.77
CA ARG A 93 -2.47 -6.77 16.45
C ARG A 93 -2.19 -5.82 15.27
N CYS A 94 -1.79 -4.61 15.56
CA CYS A 94 -1.49 -3.62 14.52
C CYS A 94 -0.31 -2.75 14.94
N THR A 95 0.55 -2.42 13.98
CA THR A 95 1.50 -1.32 14.11
C THR A 95 1.40 -0.44 12.87
N VAL A 96 1.59 0.87 13.04
CA VAL A 96 1.67 1.81 11.92
C VAL A 96 2.86 2.72 12.16
N GLN A 97 3.76 2.79 11.19
CA GLN A 97 4.97 3.61 11.29
C GLN A 97 5.17 4.45 10.05
N GLN A 98 5.85 5.57 10.23
CA GLN A 98 6.34 6.36 9.11
C GLN A 98 7.58 5.69 8.54
N GLY A 99 7.67 5.63 7.20
CA GLY A 99 8.84 5.07 6.52
C GLY A 99 8.70 5.10 5.01
N ASP A 100 9.77 4.73 4.34
CA ASP A 100 9.88 4.67 2.89
C ASP A 100 9.91 3.21 2.44
N VAL A 101 9.15 2.91 1.38
CA VAL A 101 9.07 1.54 0.82
C VAL A 101 10.40 1.12 0.17
N SER A 102 11.23 2.07 -0.23
CA SER A 102 12.57 1.80 -0.78
C SER A 102 13.60 1.37 0.28
N GLU A 103 13.23 1.45 1.57
CA GLU A 103 14.09 1.05 2.71
C GLU A 103 13.19 0.62 3.88
N LEU A 104 12.62 -0.58 3.77
CA LEU A 104 11.72 -1.14 4.78
C LEU A 104 12.50 -1.53 6.04
N GLY A 105 12.21 -0.90 7.18
CA GLY A 105 12.85 -1.16 8.47
C GLY A 105 12.46 -2.49 9.12
N PHE A 106 12.05 -3.48 8.35
CA PHE A 106 11.65 -4.81 8.81
C PHE A 106 12.74 -5.85 8.51
N LYS A 107 12.77 -6.91 9.32
CA LYS A 107 13.63 -8.07 9.08
C LYS A 107 13.21 -8.80 7.81
N GLY A 108 14.15 -9.50 7.16
CA GLY A 108 13.82 -10.38 6.04
C GLY A 108 12.92 -11.54 6.45
N ALA A 109 12.14 -12.05 5.49
CA ALA A 109 11.27 -13.22 5.65
C ALA A 109 10.28 -13.09 6.83
N GLN A 110 9.64 -11.94 6.97
CA GLN A 110 8.78 -11.65 8.12
C GLN A 110 7.29 -11.77 7.79
N PHE A 111 6.87 -11.45 6.56
CA PHE A 111 5.46 -11.32 6.18
C PHE A 111 4.99 -12.45 5.27
N ASP A 112 3.75 -12.89 5.49
CA ASP A 112 3.05 -13.85 4.64
C ASP A 112 2.43 -13.15 3.42
N LEU A 113 2.03 -11.89 3.60
CA LEU A 113 1.41 -11.04 2.59
C LEU A 113 1.94 -9.62 2.70
N VAL A 114 2.30 -9.02 1.57
CA VAL A 114 2.49 -7.57 1.43
C VAL A 114 1.45 -7.04 0.47
N THR A 115 0.81 -5.92 0.79
CA THR A 115 -0.19 -5.26 -0.04
C THR A 115 0.24 -3.85 -0.42
N ALA A 116 -0.14 -3.40 -1.62
CA ALA A 116 0.00 -2.05 -2.10
C ALA A 116 -1.29 -1.64 -2.85
N PHE A 117 -2.10 -0.78 -2.25
CA PHE A 117 -3.35 -0.29 -2.82
C PHE A 117 -3.19 1.17 -3.23
N GLU A 118 -3.29 1.50 -4.50
CA GLU A 118 -3.25 2.86 -5.03
C GLU A 118 -1.98 3.65 -4.66
N THR A 119 -0.85 2.99 -4.48
CA THR A 119 0.36 3.62 -3.96
C THR A 119 1.61 3.43 -4.83
N VAL A 120 1.67 2.38 -5.64
CA VAL A 120 2.83 2.04 -6.49
C VAL A 120 3.17 3.16 -7.47
N TYR A 121 2.20 3.98 -7.84
CA TYR A 121 2.37 5.18 -8.67
C TYR A 121 3.43 6.16 -8.17
N PHE A 122 3.68 6.16 -6.86
CA PHE A 122 4.52 7.14 -6.16
C PHE A 122 5.81 6.53 -5.61
N TRP A 123 6.08 5.25 -5.89
CA TRP A 123 7.22 4.58 -5.32
C TRP A 123 8.52 5.01 -6.01
N PRO A 124 9.56 5.38 -5.24
CA PRO A 124 10.83 5.83 -5.80
C PRO A 124 11.65 4.65 -6.34
N GLY A 125 11.63 4.46 -7.66
CA GLY A 125 12.41 3.39 -8.31
C GLY A 125 11.89 1.99 -7.98
N LEU A 126 10.94 1.49 -8.78
CA LEU A 126 10.27 0.21 -8.57
C LEU A 126 11.21 -0.98 -8.28
N PRO A 127 12.35 -1.17 -8.99
CA PRO A 127 13.23 -2.31 -8.72
C PRO A 127 13.73 -2.35 -7.27
N ARG A 128 14.09 -1.19 -6.71
CA ARG A 128 14.54 -1.07 -5.33
C ARG A 128 13.39 -1.37 -4.35
N CYS A 129 12.23 -0.77 -4.58
CA CYS A 129 11.05 -0.99 -3.73
C CYS A 129 10.58 -2.44 -3.77
N PHE A 130 10.52 -3.05 -4.96
CA PHE A 130 10.14 -4.45 -5.10
C PHE A 130 11.17 -5.40 -4.49
N GLY A 131 12.47 -5.07 -4.58
CA GLY A 131 13.53 -5.81 -3.88
C GLY A 131 13.35 -5.79 -2.35
N GLU A 132 12.96 -4.66 -1.77
CA GLU A 132 12.67 -4.55 -0.34
C GLU A 132 11.40 -5.34 0.05
N VAL A 133 10.34 -5.27 -0.77
CA VAL A 133 9.15 -6.10 -0.57
C VAL A 133 9.50 -7.60 -0.65
N PHE A 134 10.28 -8.00 -1.65
CA PHE A 134 10.74 -9.39 -1.79
C PHE A 134 11.55 -9.84 -0.57
N ARG A 135 12.46 -8.99 -0.09
CA ARG A 135 13.30 -9.29 1.09
C ARG A 135 12.49 -9.53 2.35
N VAL A 136 11.42 -8.76 2.58
CA VAL A 136 10.62 -8.87 3.81
C VAL A 136 9.56 -9.95 3.74
N LEU A 137 9.21 -10.45 2.55
CA LEU A 137 8.31 -11.57 2.37
C LEU A 137 8.98 -12.90 2.77
N LYS A 138 8.22 -13.77 3.39
CA LYS A 138 8.62 -15.15 3.62
C LYS A 138 8.70 -15.91 2.28
N PRO A 139 9.51 -16.98 2.19
CA PRO A 139 9.40 -17.91 1.07
C PRO A 139 7.96 -18.40 0.89
N GLY A 140 7.43 -18.29 -0.33
CA GLY A 140 6.01 -18.58 -0.64
C GLY A 140 5.01 -17.51 -0.22
N GLY A 141 5.46 -16.38 0.33
CA GLY A 141 4.62 -15.21 0.61
C GLY A 141 4.16 -14.51 -0.66
N THR A 142 3.09 -13.73 -0.55
CA THR A 142 2.46 -13.05 -1.69
C THR A 142 2.67 -11.54 -1.62
N PHE A 143 3.01 -10.92 -2.74
CA PHE A 143 2.89 -9.49 -2.94
C PHE A 143 1.66 -9.18 -3.80
N PHE A 144 0.76 -8.35 -3.32
CA PHE A 144 -0.48 -7.97 -3.99
C PHE A 144 -0.50 -6.47 -4.29
N ILE A 145 -0.64 -6.12 -5.55
CA ILE A 145 -0.78 -4.74 -6.03
C ILE A 145 -2.21 -4.57 -6.56
N CYS A 146 -2.88 -3.50 -6.15
CA CYS A 146 -4.21 -3.14 -6.64
C CYS A 146 -4.23 -1.66 -7.00
N ASN A 147 -4.35 -1.38 -8.28
CA ASN A 147 -4.36 -0.05 -8.86
C ASN A 147 -5.64 0.17 -9.67
N GLU A 148 -6.21 1.38 -9.64
CA GLU A 148 -7.35 1.78 -10.46
C GLU A 148 -6.90 2.08 -11.91
N SER A 149 -5.78 2.76 -12.07
CA SER A 149 -5.22 3.13 -13.37
C SER A 149 -4.28 2.04 -13.88
N SER A 150 -4.52 1.61 -15.13
CA SER A 150 -3.78 0.52 -15.79
C SER A 150 -2.67 0.99 -16.75
N GLY A 151 -2.64 2.27 -17.10
CA GLY A 151 -1.74 2.82 -18.12
C GLY A 151 -2.16 2.51 -19.56
N ASP A 152 -3.37 1.97 -19.77
CA ASP A 152 -3.87 1.56 -21.08
C ASP A 152 -4.94 2.51 -21.65
N THR A 153 -5.26 3.59 -20.93
CA THR A 153 -6.31 4.52 -21.33
C THR A 153 -5.82 5.97 -21.35
N ASP A 154 -6.32 6.76 -22.32
CA ASP A 154 -6.06 8.22 -22.42
C ASP A 154 -6.52 8.99 -21.16
N LYS A 155 -7.34 8.38 -20.31
CA LYS A 155 -7.76 8.98 -19.05
C LYS A 155 -6.65 9.00 -18.01
N ASP A 156 -5.69 8.10 -18.13
CA ASP A 156 -4.57 7.96 -17.20
C ASP A 156 -3.59 9.14 -17.36
N ASP A 157 -3.44 9.68 -18.56
CA ASP A 157 -2.55 10.83 -18.85
C ASP A 157 -2.93 12.07 -18.02
N LYS A 158 -4.23 12.29 -17.81
CA LYS A 158 -4.73 13.41 -16.99
C LYS A 158 -4.21 13.37 -15.55
N TRP A 159 -4.08 12.17 -14.99
CA TRP A 159 -3.62 12.02 -13.61
C TRP A 159 -2.11 12.30 -13.49
N THR A 160 -1.33 11.87 -14.47
CA THR A 160 0.12 12.13 -14.49
C THR A 160 0.43 13.62 -14.74
N GLU A 161 -0.43 14.33 -15.47
CA GLU A 161 -0.33 15.79 -15.64
C GLU A 161 -0.76 16.57 -14.39
N MET A 162 -1.77 16.07 -13.65
CA MET A 162 -2.34 16.76 -12.50
C MET A 162 -1.59 16.52 -11.19
N ILE A 163 -0.91 15.37 -11.06
CA ILE A 163 -0.26 14.96 -9.82
C ILE A 163 1.23 14.78 -10.09
N ASP A 164 2.02 15.74 -9.63
CA ASP A 164 3.47 15.70 -9.81
C ASP A 164 4.11 14.44 -9.20
N GLY A 165 4.98 13.81 -9.98
CA GLY A 165 5.69 12.57 -9.59
C GLY A 165 4.81 11.32 -9.53
N MET A 166 3.59 11.34 -10.09
CA MET A 166 2.80 10.15 -10.34
C MET A 166 3.29 9.47 -11.62
N THR A 167 3.50 8.17 -11.55
CA THR A 167 3.81 7.33 -12.71
C THR A 167 2.83 6.16 -12.76
N ILE A 168 2.09 6.06 -13.85
CA ILE A 168 1.17 4.94 -14.07
C ILE A 168 1.90 3.89 -14.90
N TYR A 169 1.97 2.69 -14.39
CA TYR A 169 2.67 1.57 -15.00
C TYR A 169 1.67 0.61 -15.62
N ARG A 170 1.97 0.14 -16.84
CA ARG A 170 1.23 -0.96 -17.45
C ARG A 170 1.48 -2.27 -16.73
N ASP A 171 0.55 -3.20 -16.82
CA ASP A 171 0.65 -4.54 -16.25
C ASP A 171 1.94 -5.26 -16.67
N VAL A 172 2.31 -5.18 -17.97
CA VAL A 172 3.53 -5.79 -18.51
C VAL A 172 4.80 -5.21 -17.87
N GLN A 173 4.82 -3.90 -17.56
CA GLN A 173 5.96 -3.23 -16.93
C GLN A 173 6.09 -3.65 -15.46
N LEU A 174 4.97 -3.70 -14.74
CA LEU A 174 4.94 -4.18 -13.36
C LEU A 174 5.39 -5.63 -13.29
N LYS A 175 4.84 -6.51 -14.16
CA LYS A 175 5.20 -7.91 -14.24
C LYS A 175 6.69 -8.10 -14.50
N GLN A 176 7.24 -7.46 -15.51
CA GLN A 176 8.66 -7.54 -15.84
C GLN A 176 9.54 -7.09 -14.66
N THR A 177 9.18 -5.98 -14.00
CA THR A 177 9.96 -5.45 -12.88
C THR A 177 9.87 -6.38 -11.65
N LEU A 178 8.70 -6.96 -11.39
CA LEU A 178 8.52 -7.96 -10.33
C LEU A 178 9.39 -9.19 -10.57
N GLU A 179 9.36 -9.76 -11.77
CA GLU A 179 10.17 -10.93 -12.15
C GLU A 179 11.67 -10.64 -12.02
N GLN A 180 12.13 -9.46 -12.48
CA GLN A 180 13.51 -9.01 -12.29
C GLN A 180 13.91 -8.82 -10.83
N SER A 181 12.94 -8.54 -9.96
CA SER A 181 13.14 -8.38 -8.52
C SER A 181 13.07 -9.72 -7.74
N GLY A 182 12.91 -10.85 -8.43
CA GLY A 182 12.94 -12.19 -7.87
C GLY A 182 11.55 -12.82 -7.62
N PHE A 183 10.46 -12.13 -7.95
CA PHE A 183 9.12 -12.71 -7.82
C PHE A 183 8.85 -13.75 -8.92
N HIS A 184 8.11 -14.79 -8.55
CA HIS A 184 7.71 -15.88 -9.44
C HIS A 184 6.19 -16.05 -9.42
N GLY A 185 5.60 -16.58 -10.50
CA GLY A 185 4.16 -16.80 -10.59
C GLY A 185 3.35 -15.50 -10.65
N VAL A 186 3.90 -14.45 -11.28
CA VAL A 186 3.23 -13.15 -11.42
C VAL A 186 2.04 -13.28 -12.38
N GLN A 187 0.86 -12.94 -11.90
CA GLN A 187 -0.42 -13.03 -12.61
C GLN A 187 -1.03 -11.67 -12.81
#